data_c9b7df7c3b4d7cdfa08fdc2bc75dbb43
#
_entry.id   c9b7df7c3b4d7cdfa08fdc2bc75dbb43
#
_cell.length_a   1.000
_cell.length_b   1.000
_cell.length_c   1.000
_cell.angle_alpha   90.00
_cell.angle_beta   90.00
_cell.angle_gamma   90.00
#
_symmetry.space_group_name_H-M   'P 1'
#
loop_
_entity.id
_entity.type
_entity.pdbx_description
1 polymer ?
#
loop_
_entity_poly.entity_id
_entity_poly.type
_entity_poly.pdbx_seq_one_letter_code
_entity_poly.pdbx_strand_id
1 'polypeptide(L)'
;MKNNPIKFGTDGWRGIIAQDFTFENVRACAQSVANYLKQAGLASRGLIIGYDTRFASEDFAAAAAEVVAGNGIKVYLCPKATPTPVISFGVLAKKAGGAIIITASHNPAIWNGFKYKTEQASSASPEVTTQIEKNIAHALAAGEVKDIPLAEAIAQAQVEYLDLTPLYFDQLARLIDLSQIRQARLKVIVDSMYGAGAGYFGKLLDGGAIELTEINGERNPLFPGIQPEPIEPNLAKLSAMVTREGANVGLATDGDADRLGIMDEKGRFITQLQVFALLALYLLEVRGERGAIVKTITTTSMLYRLGEIFNVPVYETLVGFKYVAPVMLAENALIGGEESGGYGFRGHVPERDGILAGLYFLDLMIKTGKTPSELLDYLYHKVGPHYYHRVDVEFPESERQVIMERIRSNAPGHIDGVKVVKADTREGFRFILADNSWLLIRFSGTEPVLRIYAETDSPERVKRLLDIGMELAGVGPWRGR
;
A
#
# COMPACT_ATOMS: atom_id res chain seq x y z
N MET A 1 -17.54 -11.75 -28.45
CA MET A 1 -16.52 -12.09 -27.42
C MET A 1 -17.06 -11.55 -26.12
N LYS A 2 -17.27 -12.38 -25.09
CA LYS A 2 -17.57 -11.87 -23.74
C LYS A 2 -16.40 -10.98 -23.33
N ASN A 3 -16.68 -9.75 -22.92
CA ASN A 3 -15.65 -8.85 -22.40
C ASN A 3 -14.90 -9.59 -21.28
N ASN A 4 -13.57 -9.67 -21.39
CA ASN A 4 -12.73 -10.22 -20.33
C ASN A 4 -12.93 -9.33 -19.08
N PRO A 5 -13.54 -9.82 -17.98
CA PRO A 5 -13.82 -9.02 -16.79
C PRO A 5 -12.54 -8.75 -15.98
N ILE A 6 -11.43 -9.42 -16.33
CA ILE A 6 -10.16 -9.38 -15.57
C ILE A 6 -9.26 -8.30 -16.14
N LYS A 7 -9.07 -7.23 -15.36
CA LYS A 7 -8.13 -6.14 -15.66
C LYS A 7 -7.27 -5.85 -14.45
N PHE A 8 -5.96 -5.80 -14.66
CA PHE A 8 -5.01 -5.46 -13.62
C PHE A 8 -4.96 -3.93 -13.42
N GLY A 9 -5.32 -3.49 -12.22
CA GLY A 9 -5.27 -2.10 -11.83
C GLY A 9 -3.87 -1.62 -11.43
N THR A 10 -3.78 -0.83 -10.35
CA THR A 10 -2.51 -0.32 -9.82
C THR A 10 -1.67 -1.40 -9.14
N ASP A 11 -2.32 -2.41 -8.53
CA ASP A 11 -1.66 -3.51 -7.83
C ASP A 11 -2.53 -4.79 -7.90
N GLY A 12 -2.57 -5.42 -9.07
CA GLY A 12 -3.32 -6.63 -9.32
C GLY A 12 -4.77 -6.42 -9.78
N TRP A 13 -5.51 -7.52 -9.88
CA TRP A 13 -6.94 -7.56 -10.18
C TRP A 13 -7.75 -7.82 -8.91
N ARG A 14 -8.92 -7.19 -8.79
CA ARG A 14 -9.85 -7.38 -7.66
C ARG A 14 -11.25 -7.63 -8.22
N GLY A 15 -12.01 -8.49 -7.51
CA GLY A 15 -13.38 -8.82 -7.86
C GLY A 15 -14.21 -9.22 -6.64
N ILE A 16 -15.54 -9.16 -6.78
CA ILE A 16 -16.48 -9.65 -5.77
C ILE A 16 -16.42 -11.18 -5.75
N ILE A 17 -16.26 -11.76 -4.56
CA ILE A 17 -16.18 -13.22 -4.37
C ILE A 17 -17.46 -13.87 -4.89
N ALA A 18 -17.31 -14.97 -5.63
CA ALA A 18 -18.36 -15.74 -6.29
C ALA A 18 -19.08 -15.04 -7.46
N GLN A 19 -18.86 -13.74 -7.69
CA GLN A 19 -19.37 -13.03 -8.86
C GLN A 19 -18.28 -12.90 -9.94
N ASP A 20 -17.20 -12.20 -9.62
CA ASP A 20 -16.06 -11.94 -10.51
C ASP A 20 -14.86 -12.78 -10.09
N PHE A 21 -14.60 -12.83 -8.76
CA PHE A 21 -13.50 -13.57 -8.18
C PHE A 21 -13.93 -15.02 -7.92
N THR A 22 -13.77 -15.85 -8.94
CA THR A 22 -14.15 -17.27 -8.97
C THR A 22 -12.93 -18.16 -9.13
N PHE A 23 -13.03 -19.44 -8.78
CA PHE A 23 -11.96 -20.41 -8.99
C PHE A 23 -11.54 -20.52 -10.47
N GLU A 24 -12.50 -20.44 -11.41
CA GLU A 24 -12.22 -20.46 -12.84
C GLU A 24 -11.34 -19.27 -13.26
N ASN A 25 -11.71 -18.05 -12.82
CA ASN A 25 -10.95 -16.84 -13.12
C ASN A 25 -9.57 -16.83 -12.46
N VAL A 26 -9.45 -17.32 -11.22
CA VAL A 26 -8.16 -17.47 -10.52
C VAL A 26 -7.25 -18.47 -11.23
N ARG A 27 -7.79 -19.62 -11.68
CA ARG A 27 -7.04 -20.60 -12.48
C ARG A 27 -6.57 -20.01 -13.80
N ALA A 28 -7.40 -19.23 -14.50
CA ALA A 28 -7.02 -18.54 -15.73
C ALA A 28 -5.90 -17.51 -15.48
N CYS A 29 -5.95 -16.75 -14.38
CA CYS A 29 -4.89 -15.85 -13.98
C CYS A 29 -3.58 -16.60 -13.68
N ALA A 30 -3.66 -17.71 -12.92
CA ALA A 30 -2.50 -18.54 -12.59
C ALA A 30 -1.86 -19.16 -13.83
N GLN A 31 -2.68 -19.68 -14.78
CA GLN A 31 -2.21 -20.16 -16.08
C GLN A 31 -1.48 -19.07 -16.86
N SER A 32 -2.00 -17.87 -16.81
CA SER A 32 -1.43 -16.72 -17.54
C SER A 32 -0.08 -16.28 -16.95
N VAL A 33 0.06 -16.32 -15.62
CA VAL A 33 1.34 -16.10 -14.95
C VAL A 33 2.33 -17.23 -15.29
N ALA A 34 1.90 -18.50 -15.29
CA ALA A 34 2.74 -19.62 -15.69
C ALA A 34 3.26 -19.48 -17.12
N ASN A 35 2.39 -19.05 -18.05
CA ASN A 35 2.76 -18.77 -19.42
C ASN A 35 3.76 -17.61 -19.51
N TYR A 36 3.54 -16.52 -18.76
CA TYR A 36 4.47 -15.39 -18.69
C TYR A 36 5.84 -15.83 -18.17
N LEU A 37 5.90 -16.61 -17.08
CA LEU A 37 7.18 -17.10 -16.54
C LEU A 37 7.95 -17.94 -17.54
N LYS A 38 7.27 -18.79 -18.32
CA LYS A 38 7.90 -19.57 -19.40
C LYS A 38 8.43 -18.67 -20.52
N GLN A 39 7.65 -17.68 -20.94
CA GLN A 39 8.04 -16.72 -21.98
C GLN A 39 9.23 -15.84 -21.55
N ALA A 40 9.26 -15.46 -20.26
CA ALA A 40 10.34 -14.66 -19.68
C ALA A 40 11.59 -15.47 -19.27
N GLY A 41 11.58 -16.82 -19.41
CA GLY A 41 12.68 -17.67 -18.99
C GLY A 41 12.84 -17.81 -17.46
N LEU A 42 11.79 -17.50 -16.69
CA LEU A 42 11.80 -17.48 -15.23
C LEU A 42 11.24 -18.75 -14.59
N ALA A 43 10.62 -19.63 -15.37
CA ALA A 43 9.90 -20.81 -14.87
C ALA A 43 10.76 -21.74 -14.01
N SER A 44 12.06 -21.89 -14.32
CA SER A 44 12.99 -22.75 -13.55
C SER A 44 13.30 -22.24 -12.15
N ARG A 45 12.98 -20.95 -11.84
CA ARG A 45 13.20 -20.36 -10.52
C ARG A 45 12.10 -20.70 -9.52
N GLY A 46 10.97 -21.26 -9.99
CA GLY A 46 9.79 -21.50 -9.19
C GLY A 46 9.02 -20.20 -8.88
N LEU A 47 7.88 -20.34 -8.22
CA LEU A 47 6.96 -19.26 -7.88
C LEU A 47 6.53 -19.37 -6.42
N ILE A 48 6.46 -18.24 -5.72
CA ILE A 48 5.88 -18.18 -4.38
C ILE A 48 4.38 -17.88 -4.50
N ILE A 49 3.55 -18.56 -3.69
CA ILE A 49 2.12 -18.28 -3.60
C ILE A 49 1.76 -18.06 -2.15
N GLY A 50 1.16 -16.92 -1.86
CA GLY A 50 0.67 -16.59 -0.53
C GLY A 50 -0.71 -15.95 -0.58
N TYR A 51 -1.28 -15.69 0.59
CA TYR A 51 -2.64 -15.19 0.72
C TYR A 51 -2.85 -14.43 2.03
N ASP A 52 -3.90 -13.59 2.09
CA ASP A 52 -4.34 -12.88 3.29
C ASP A 52 -5.44 -13.65 4.05
N THR A 53 -6.06 -12.99 5.02
CA THR A 53 -7.06 -13.59 5.92
C THR A 53 -8.48 -13.66 5.35
N ARG A 54 -8.71 -13.17 4.12
CA ARG A 54 -10.03 -13.08 3.50
C ARG A 54 -10.67 -14.45 3.30
N PHE A 55 -11.99 -14.44 3.10
CA PHE A 55 -12.76 -15.66 2.86
C PHE A 55 -12.21 -16.43 1.65
N ALA A 56 -11.97 -17.74 1.85
CA ALA A 56 -11.45 -18.68 0.85
C ALA A 56 -10.10 -18.28 0.19
N SER A 57 -9.33 -17.35 0.79
CA SER A 57 -8.03 -16.96 0.22
C SER A 57 -7.06 -18.15 0.13
N GLU A 58 -7.07 -19.04 1.12
CA GLU A 58 -6.30 -20.29 1.12
C GLU A 58 -6.70 -21.24 0.00
N ASP A 59 -8.00 -21.38 -0.29
CA ASP A 59 -8.50 -22.26 -1.33
C ASP A 59 -8.19 -21.71 -2.72
N PHE A 60 -8.31 -20.40 -2.91
CA PHE A 60 -7.88 -19.72 -4.14
C PHE A 60 -6.37 -19.82 -4.37
N ALA A 61 -5.57 -19.72 -3.31
CA ALA A 61 -4.11 -19.92 -3.39
C ALA A 61 -3.77 -21.35 -3.74
N ALA A 62 -4.48 -22.33 -3.18
CA ALA A 62 -4.34 -23.75 -3.53
C ALA A 62 -4.67 -23.99 -5.00
N ALA A 63 -5.80 -23.44 -5.49
CA ALA A 63 -6.18 -23.55 -6.90
C ALA A 63 -5.15 -22.92 -7.86
N ALA A 64 -4.55 -21.79 -7.46
CA ALA A 64 -3.45 -21.19 -8.22
C ALA A 64 -2.20 -22.09 -8.21
N ALA A 65 -1.89 -22.75 -7.07
CA ALA A 65 -0.75 -23.66 -6.94
C ALA A 65 -0.92 -24.90 -7.81
N GLU A 66 -2.12 -25.50 -7.87
CA GLU A 66 -2.46 -26.62 -8.75
C GLU A 66 -2.14 -26.31 -10.21
N VAL A 67 -2.53 -25.11 -10.68
CA VAL A 67 -2.29 -24.68 -12.05
C VAL A 67 -0.81 -24.45 -12.33
N VAL A 68 -0.12 -23.74 -11.46
CA VAL A 68 1.31 -23.44 -11.64
C VAL A 68 2.13 -24.74 -11.64
N ALA A 69 1.82 -25.68 -10.73
CA ALA A 69 2.44 -27.00 -10.68
C ALA A 69 2.10 -27.85 -11.92
N GLY A 70 0.83 -27.85 -12.38
CA GLY A 70 0.41 -28.52 -13.61
C GLY A 70 1.10 -27.97 -14.88
N ASN A 71 1.68 -26.79 -14.79
CA ASN A 71 2.53 -26.21 -15.82
C ASN A 71 4.03 -26.57 -15.68
N GLY A 72 4.39 -27.44 -14.71
CA GLY A 72 5.76 -27.89 -14.44
C GLY A 72 6.63 -26.84 -13.74
N ILE A 73 6.02 -25.88 -13.05
CA ILE A 73 6.74 -24.82 -12.31
C ILE A 73 6.68 -25.15 -10.81
N LYS A 74 7.83 -25.21 -10.15
CA LYS A 74 7.93 -25.39 -8.68
C LYS A 74 7.19 -24.29 -7.94
N VAL A 75 6.36 -24.65 -6.97
CA VAL A 75 5.60 -23.73 -6.12
C VAL A 75 6.08 -23.80 -4.68
N TYR A 76 6.31 -22.63 -4.07
CA TYR A 76 6.47 -22.44 -2.63
C TYR A 76 5.18 -21.82 -2.10
N LEU A 77 4.33 -22.63 -1.46
CA LEU A 77 3.03 -22.22 -0.95
C LEU A 77 3.12 -21.82 0.52
N CYS A 78 2.65 -20.62 0.87
CA CYS A 78 2.58 -20.21 2.27
C CYS A 78 1.58 -21.08 3.04
N PRO A 79 1.96 -21.62 4.24
CA PRO A 79 1.09 -22.54 5.00
C PRO A 79 -0.03 -21.81 5.78
N LYS A 80 0.01 -20.50 5.85
CA LYS A 80 -0.91 -19.63 6.58
C LYS A 80 -1.03 -18.27 5.89
N ALA A 81 -2.04 -17.50 6.28
CA ALA A 81 -2.14 -16.10 5.86
C ALA A 81 -0.83 -15.36 6.17
N THR A 82 -0.29 -14.67 5.17
CA THR A 82 1.05 -14.08 5.21
C THR A 82 1.00 -12.68 4.60
N PRO A 83 1.61 -11.66 5.23
CA PRO A 83 1.68 -10.30 4.71
C PRO A 83 2.29 -10.19 3.32
N THR A 84 1.76 -9.28 2.51
CA THR A 84 2.32 -8.97 1.18
C THR A 84 3.83 -8.68 1.20
N PRO A 85 4.38 -7.85 2.12
CA PRO A 85 5.83 -7.61 2.19
C PRO A 85 6.64 -8.86 2.51
N VAL A 86 6.11 -9.77 3.33
CA VAL A 86 6.78 -11.04 3.67
C VAL A 86 6.89 -11.95 2.45
N ILE A 87 5.78 -12.06 1.68
CA ILE A 87 5.75 -12.85 0.43
C ILE A 87 6.69 -12.22 -0.60
N SER A 88 6.66 -10.90 -0.75
CA SER A 88 7.55 -10.17 -1.65
C SER A 88 9.02 -10.35 -1.28
N PHE A 89 9.38 -10.27 0.01
CA PHE A 89 10.73 -10.56 0.46
C PHE A 89 11.14 -12.01 0.16
N GLY A 90 10.22 -12.94 0.29
CA GLY A 90 10.44 -14.34 -0.07
C GLY A 90 10.93 -14.51 -1.50
N VAL A 91 10.46 -13.70 -2.46
CA VAL A 91 10.93 -13.75 -3.86
C VAL A 91 12.42 -13.48 -3.94
N LEU A 92 12.93 -12.46 -3.24
CA LEU A 92 14.37 -12.16 -3.21
C LEU A 92 15.16 -13.24 -2.47
N ALA A 93 14.68 -13.68 -1.30
CA ALA A 93 15.36 -14.66 -0.45
C ALA A 93 15.48 -16.01 -1.15
N LYS A 94 14.48 -16.45 -1.91
CA LYS A 94 14.48 -17.72 -2.66
C LYS A 94 14.97 -17.55 -4.10
N LYS A 95 15.19 -16.31 -4.57
CA LYS A 95 15.49 -15.99 -5.98
C LYS A 95 14.43 -16.56 -6.92
N ALA A 96 13.16 -16.53 -6.49
CA ALA A 96 12.03 -17.05 -7.25
C ALA A 96 11.76 -16.20 -8.50
N GLY A 97 11.01 -16.76 -9.45
CA GLY A 97 10.60 -16.07 -10.67
C GLY A 97 9.52 -15.02 -10.45
N GLY A 98 8.99 -14.93 -9.21
CA GLY A 98 7.97 -14.00 -8.80
C GLY A 98 7.08 -14.57 -7.71
N ALA A 99 5.95 -13.89 -7.44
CA ALA A 99 4.92 -14.39 -6.52
C ALA A 99 3.51 -14.07 -7.00
N ILE A 100 2.57 -14.97 -6.66
CA ILE A 100 1.13 -14.73 -6.68
C ILE A 100 0.69 -14.47 -5.24
N ILE A 101 -0.12 -13.42 -5.02
CA ILE A 101 -0.68 -13.11 -3.71
C ILE A 101 -2.19 -12.97 -3.84
N ILE A 102 -2.93 -13.80 -3.11
CA ILE A 102 -4.39 -13.75 -3.07
C ILE A 102 -4.80 -12.77 -1.96
N THR A 103 -5.19 -11.58 -2.35
CA THR A 103 -5.58 -10.49 -1.45
C THR A 103 -6.29 -9.37 -2.20
N ALA A 104 -7.26 -8.73 -1.57
CA ALA A 104 -7.81 -7.45 -2.01
C ALA A 104 -7.36 -6.28 -1.11
N SER A 105 -6.26 -6.47 -0.31
CA SER A 105 -5.69 -5.44 0.56
C SER A 105 -6.75 -4.82 1.49
N HIS A 106 -7.07 -3.56 1.31
CA HIS A 106 -7.99 -2.78 2.14
C HIS A 106 -9.47 -2.80 1.69
N ASN A 107 -9.82 -3.52 0.63
CA ASN A 107 -11.22 -3.56 0.15
C ASN A 107 -12.16 -4.21 1.17
N PRO A 108 -13.48 -3.93 1.10
CA PRO A 108 -14.49 -4.60 1.94
C PRO A 108 -14.44 -6.13 1.87
N ALA A 109 -15.03 -6.80 2.86
CA ALA A 109 -14.98 -8.27 3.04
C ALA A 109 -15.44 -9.09 1.84
N ILE A 110 -16.39 -8.58 1.07
CA ILE A 110 -16.95 -9.26 -0.12
C ILE A 110 -15.98 -9.34 -1.30
N TRP A 111 -14.83 -8.64 -1.24
CA TRP A 111 -13.81 -8.62 -2.28
C TRP A 111 -12.69 -9.59 -2.00
N ASN A 112 -12.11 -10.17 -3.07
CA ASN A 112 -10.79 -10.76 -3.05
C ASN A 112 -10.01 -10.29 -4.29
N GLY A 113 -8.74 -10.67 -4.40
CA GLY A 113 -7.90 -10.20 -5.48
C GLY A 113 -6.71 -11.10 -5.77
N PHE A 114 -6.10 -10.84 -6.91
CA PHE A 114 -4.95 -11.58 -7.42
C PHE A 114 -3.86 -10.58 -7.79
N LYS A 115 -2.76 -10.55 -7.02
CA LYS A 115 -1.58 -9.75 -7.30
C LYS A 115 -0.49 -10.64 -7.90
N TYR A 116 0.29 -10.08 -8.81
CA TYR A 116 1.55 -10.67 -9.28
C TYR A 116 2.72 -9.77 -8.92
N LYS A 117 3.73 -10.32 -8.24
CA LYS A 117 5.00 -9.67 -7.97
C LYS A 117 6.08 -10.28 -8.87
N THR A 118 6.92 -9.41 -9.44
CA THR A 118 8.00 -9.81 -10.35
C THR A 118 9.14 -10.50 -9.61
N GLU A 119 10.13 -11.00 -10.35
CA GLU A 119 11.37 -11.56 -9.79
C GLU A 119 12.21 -10.54 -9.00
N GLN A 120 11.89 -9.25 -9.13
CA GLN A 120 12.46 -8.17 -8.32
C GLN A 120 11.66 -7.89 -7.04
N ALA A 121 10.63 -8.69 -6.75
CA ALA A 121 9.72 -8.54 -5.61
C ALA A 121 8.85 -7.25 -5.66
N SER A 122 8.81 -6.57 -6.78
CA SER A 122 8.00 -5.36 -7.00
C SER A 122 6.66 -5.66 -7.65
N SER A 123 5.73 -4.71 -7.56
CA SER A 123 4.51 -4.74 -8.36
C SER A 123 4.83 -4.76 -9.85
N ALA A 124 4.09 -5.56 -10.62
CA ALA A 124 4.31 -5.74 -12.05
C ALA A 124 4.13 -4.42 -12.83
N SER A 125 5.03 -4.15 -13.76
CA SER A 125 4.94 -2.99 -14.65
C SER A 125 3.73 -3.08 -15.59
N PRO A 126 3.31 -1.96 -16.23
CA PRO A 126 2.24 -1.99 -17.22
C PRO A 126 2.49 -2.95 -18.38
N GLU A 127 3.73 -3.15 -18.79
CA GLU A 127 4.11 -4.07 -19.88
C GLU A 127 3.87 -5.53 -19.44
N VAL A 128 4.29 -5.88 -18.23
CA VAL A 128 4.10 -7.21 -17.66
C VAL A 128 2.61 -7.51 -17.45
N THR A 129 1.87 -6.56 -16.86
CA THR A 129 0.42 -6.74 -16.66
C THR A 129 -0.34 -6.87 -17.97
N THR A 130 0.03 -6.09 -19.01
CA THR A 130 -0.56 -6.19 -20.35
C THR A 130 -0.30 -7.58 -20.96
N GLN A 131 0.90 -8.14 -20.78
CA GLN A 131 1.22 -9.48 -21.27
C GLN A 131 0.42 -10.56 -20.53
N ILE A 132 0.28 -10.44 -19.22
CA ILE A 132 -0.54 -11.35 -18.40
C ILE A 132 -2.01 -11.26 -18.84
N GLU A 133 -2.58 -10.06 -19.03
CA GLU A 133 -3.96 -9.87 -19.49
C GLU A 133 -4.24 -10.49 -20.87
N LYS A 134 -3.28 -10.39 -21.81
CA LYS A 134 -3.38 -11.09 -23.11
C LYS A 134 -3.42 -12.61 -22.93
N ASN A 135 -2.57 -13.14 -22.05
CA ASN A 135 -2.57 -14.57 -21.76
C ASN A 135 -3.88 -15.01 -21.08
N ILE A 136 -4.49 -14.19 -20.20
CA ILE A 136 -5.80 -14.46 -19.58
C ILE A 136 -6.90 -14.58 -20.64
N ALA A 137 -6.97 -13.60 -21.54
CA ALA A 137 -7.97 -13.62 -22.62
C ALA A 137 -7.85 -14.88 -23.48
N HIS A 138 -6.61 -15.34 -23.74
CA HIS A 138 -6.36 -16.57 -24.47
C HIS A 138 -6.79 -17.82 -23.66
N ALA A 139 -6.40 -17.93 -22.40
CA ALA A 139 -6.74 -19.04 -21.53
C ALA A 139 -8.26 -19.23 -21.36
N LEU A 140 -8.99 -18.11 -21.14
CA LEU A 140 -10.46 -18.12 -21.04
C LEU A 140 -11.14 -18.51 -22.35
N ALA A 141 -10.61 -18.07 -23.50
CA ALA A 141 -11.19 -18.38 -24.81
C ALA A 141 -10.94 -19.82 -25.25
N ALA A 142 -9.76 -20.37 -24.97
CA ALA A 142 -9.37 -21.72 -25.35
C ALA A 142 -9.83 -22.78 -24.35
N GLY A 143 -10.14 -22.39 -23.09
CA GLY A 143 -10.42 -23.34 -21.99
C GLY A 143 -9.19 -24.18 -21.59
N GLU A 144 -7.99 -23.73 -21.94
CA GLU A 144 -6.74 -24.47 -21.73
C GLU A 144 -6.09 -24.04 -20.41
N VAL A 145 -6.56 -24.63 -19.32
CA VAL A 145 -5.90 -24.55 -18.01
C VAL A 145 -5.33 -25.92 -17.68
N LYS A 146 -4.01 -25.96 -17.38
CA LYS A 146 -3.32 -27.17 -16.95
C LYS A 146 -3.21 -27.16 -15.44
N ASP A 147 -3.80 -28.12 -14.79
CA ASP A 147 -3.71 -28.28 -13.34
C ASP A 147 -3.41 -29.74 -12.97
N ILE A 148 -2.93 -29.91 -11.75
CA ILE A 148 -2.82 -31.20 -11.06
C ILE A 148 -3.35 -31.03 -9.64
N PRO A 149 -4.00 -32.04 -9.05
CA PRO A 149 -4.51 -31.93 -7.68
C PRO A 149 -3.38 -31.58 -6.71
N LEU A 150 -3.65 -30.70 -5.75
CA LEU A 150 -2.66 -30.19 -4.80
C LEU A 150 -1.93 -31.34 -4.05
N ALA A 151 -2.67 -32.37 -3.62
CA ALA A 151 -2.11 -33.51 -2.94
C ALA A 151 -1.09 -34.28 -3.81
N GLU A 152 -1.38 -34.40 -5.10
CA GLU A 152 -0.47 -35.03 -6.08
C GLU A 152 0.76 -34.14 -6.33
N ALA A 153 0.57 -32.83 -6.48
CA ALA A 153 1.65 -31.86 -6.65
C ALA A 153 2.62 -31.86 -5.45
N ILE A 154 2.10 -32.00 -4.23
CA ILE A 154 2.92 -32.16 -3.01
C ILE A 154 3.66 -33.50 -3.03
N ALA A 155 2.99 -34.59 -3.34
CA ALA A 155 3.62 -35.91 -3.41
C ALA A 155 4.75 -35.99 -4.46
N GLN A 156 4.62 -35.25 -5.55
CA GLN A 156 5.64 -35.11 -6.60
C GLN A 156 6.69 -34.04 -6.27
N ALA A 157 6.66 -33.43 -5.09
CA ALA A 157 7.53 -32.33 -4.68
C ALA A 157 7.50 -31.09 -5.61
N GLN A 158 6.43 -30.92 -6.38
CA GLN A 158 6.18 -29.73 -7.20
C GLN A 158 5.62 -28.59 -6.39
N VAL A 159 4.87 -28.86 -5.33
CA VAL A 159 4.43 -27.88 -4.31
C VAL A 159 5.09 -28.20 -2.98
N GLU A 160 5.64 -27.19 -2.33
CA GLU A 160 6.26 -27.25 -1.02
C GLU A 160 5.70 -26.14 -0.13
N TYR A 161 5.26 -26.48 1.08
CA TYR A 161 4.89 -25.46 2.05
C TYR A 161 6.13 -24.76 2.61
N LEU A 162 6.09 -23.41 2.61
CA LEU A 162 7.20 -22.57 3.05
C LEU A 162 6.73 -21.44 3.97
N ASP A 163 7.14 -21.48 5.25
CA ASP A 163 6.99 -20.33 6.15
C ASP A 163 8.12 -19.32 5.89
N LEU A 164 7.77 -18.18 5.34
CA LEU A 164 8.71 -17.09 5.03
C LEU A 164 9.01 -16.18 6.24
N THR A 165 8.27 -16.33 7.34
CA THR A 165 8.37 -15.46 8.52
C THR A 165 9.78 -15.39 9.11
N PRO A 166 10.52 -16.50 9.30
CA PRO A 166 11.88 -16.45 9.84
C PRO A 166 12.83 -15.65 8.95
N LEU A 167 12.79 -15.86 7.64
CA LEU A 167 13.66 -15.16 6.69
C LEU A 167 13.37 -13.64 6.70
N TYR A 168 12.11 -13.28 6.79
CA TYR A 168 11.69 -11.88 6.88
C TYR A 168 12.14 -11.23 8.20
N PHE A 169 12.01 -11.92 9.34
CA PHE A 169 12.48 -11.42 10.64
C PHE A 169 13.99 -11.22 10.67
N ASP A 170 14.75 -12.15 10.09
CA ASP A 170 16.20 -11.98 9.93
C ASP A 170 16.55 -10.75 9.09
N GLN A 171 15.78 -10.47 8.05
CA GLN A 171 15.96 -9.26 7.24
C GLN A 171 15.65 -7.98 8.04
N LEU A 172 14.56 -7.96 8.80
CA LEU A 172 14.22 -6.80 9.63
C LEU A 172 15.32 -6.55 10.68
N ALA A 173 15.87 -7.59 11.31
CA ALA A 173 16.95 -7.48 12.29
C ALA A 173 18.25 -6.91 11.70
N ARG A 174 18.44 -6.98 10.36
CA ARG A 174 19.57 -6.34 9.67
C ARG A 174 19.32 -4.85 9.41
N LEU A 175 18.06 -4.43 9.31
CA LEU A 175 17.66 -3.07 8.97
C LEU A 175 17.49 -2.18 10.21
N ILE A 176 17.14 -2.77 11.36
CA ILE A 176 16.82 -2.05 12.59
C ILE A 176 17.25 -2.84 13.82
N ASP A 177 17.68 -2.13 14.85
CA ASP A 177 18.02 -2.73 16.13
C ASP A 177 16.75 -3.08 16.93
N LEU A 178 16.24 -4.29 16.73
CA LEU A 178 15.09 -4.82 17.44
C LEU A 178 15.33 -4.93 18.95
N SER A 179 16.59 -5.12 19.38
CA SER A 179 16.94 -5.21 20.81
C SER A 179 16.68 -3.87 21.51
N GLN A 180 17.07 -2.77 20.87
CA GLN A 180 16.81 -1.43 21.41
C GLN A 180 15.31 -1.14 21.54
N ILE A 181 14.51 -1.54 20.53
CA ILE A 181 13.06 -1.35 20.58
C ILE A 181 12.45 -2.18 21.69
N ARG A 182 12.82 -3.45 21.80
CA ARG A 182 12.32 -4.35 22.88
C ARG A 182 12.59 -3.81 24.28
N GLN A 183 13.73 -3.15 24.51
CA GLN A 183 14.11 -2.60 25.82
C GLN A 183 13.46 -1.25 26.13
N ALA A 184 12.81 -0.62 25.15
CA ALA A 184 12.14 0.65 25.37
C ALA A 184 10.90 0.48 26.28
N ARG A 185 10.75 1.41 27.22
CA ARG A 185 9.55 1.45 28.10
C ARG A 185 8.42 2.19 27.38
N LEU A 186 7.92 1.58 26.31
CA LEU A 186 6.78 2.10 25.56
C LEU A 186 5.57 1.17 25.69
N LYS A 187 4.40 1.75 25.82
CA LYS A 187 3.12 1.04 25.70
C LYS A 187 2.55 1.28 24.32
N VAL A 188 2.43 0.21 23.54
CA VAL A 188 2.04 0.22 22.12
C VAL A 188 0.75 -0.57 21.95
N ILE A 189 -0.22 0.00 21.25
CA ILE A 189 -1.40 -0.74 20.82
C ILE A 189 -1.30 -0.98 19.32
N VAL A 190 -1.45 -2.22 18.91
CA VAL A 190 -1.43 -2.63 17.49
C VAL A 190 -2.82 -3.08 17.07
N ASP A 191 -3.35 -2.49 16.02
CA ASP A 191 -4.57 -2.95 15.37
C ASP A 191 -4.20 -3.66 14.06
N SER A 192 -4.31 -4.97 14.07
CA SER A 192 -4.05 -5.80 12.89
C SER A 192 -5.24 -5.85 11.92
N MET A 193 -6.33 -5.16 12.23
CA MET A 193 -7.53 -5.02 11.41
C MET A 193 -8.01 -6.37 10.82
N TYR A 194 -7.91 -7.45 11.62
CA TYR A 194 -8.19 -8.84 11.20
C TYR A 194 -7.34 -9.34 10.02
N GLY A 195 -6.27 -8.62 9.68
CA GLY A 195 -5.43 -8.83 8.51
C GLY A 195 -4.27 -9.81 8.72
N ALA A 196 -3.48 -9.99 7.68
CA ALA A 196 -2.33 -10.90 7.66
C ALA A 196 -1.15 -10.43 8.54
N GLY A 197 -1.14 -9.15 8.98
CA GLY A 197 -0.16 -8.60 9.91
C GLY A 197 -0.28 -9.08 11.36
N ALA A 198 -1.37 -9.80 11.69
CA ALA A 198 -1.64 -10.29 13.04
C ALA A 198 -0.48 -11.12 13.62
N GLY A 199 -0.07 -10.77 14.84
CA GLY A 199 0.99 -11.44 15.58
C GLY A 199 2.43 -11.08 15.15
N TYR A 200 2.64 -10.28 14.10
CA TYR A 200 4.00 -9.94 13.63
C TYR A 200 4.71 -8.99 14.59
N PHE A 201 4.07 -7.88 15.00
CA PHE A 201 4.65 -6.97 15.99
C PHE A 201 4.86 -7.68 17.33
N GLY A 202 3.91 -8.50 17.78
CA GLY A 202 4.06 -9.28 19.01
C GLY A 202 5.32 -10.14 19.02
N LYS A 203 5.54 -10.94 17.94
CA LYS A 203 6.72 -11.79 17.83
C LYS A 203 8.04 -11.02 17.67
N LEU A 204 8.02 -9.90 16.96
CA LEU A 204 9.21 -9.08 16.73
C LEU A 204 9.64 -8.35 18.01
N LEU A 205 8.70 -7.96 18.86
CA LEU A 205 8.92 -7.11 20.03
C LEU A 205 8.84 -7.85 21.37
N ASP A 206 8.63 -9.17 21.35
CA ASP A 206 8.59 -10.01 22.54
C ASP A 206 9.92 -10.06 23.28
N GLY A 207 9.87 -10.27 24.60
CA GLY A 207 11.05 -10.53 25.46
C GLY A 207 11.78 -9.28 25.93
N GLY A 208 11.10 -8.11 26.00
CA GLY A 208 11.69 -6.87 26.49
C GLY A 208 10.82 -6.11 27.50
N ALA A 209 11.05 -4.80 27.61
CA ALA A 209 10.30 -3.90 28.50
C ALA A 209 9.15 -3.20 27.79
N ILE A 210 9.01 -3.37 26.47
CA ILE A 210 7.90 -2.82 25.69
C ILE A 210 6.61 -3.56 26.04
N GLU A 211 5.55 -2.81 26.29
CA GLU A 211 4.22 -3.34 26.53
C GLU A 211 3.40 -3.27 25.25
N LEU A 212 3.08 -4.42 24.67
CA LEU A 212 2.31 -4.48 23.43
C LEU A 212 0.96 -5.13 23.65
N THR A 213 -0.11 -4.44 23.24
CA THR A 213 -1.48 -4.96 23.19
C THR A 213 -1.95 -5.01 21.75
N GLU A 214 -2.32 -6.19 21.27
CA GLU A 214 -2.89 -6.36 19.94
C GLU A 214 -4.41 -6.43 20.01
N ILE A 215 -5.08 -5.70 19.10
CA ILE A 215 -6.52 -5.76 18.89
C ILE A 215 -6.81 -6.21 17.45
N ASN A 216 -8.00 -6.83 17.24
CA ASN A 216 -8.41 -7.37 15.94
C ASN A 216 -7.33 -8.28 15.32
N GLY A 217 -6.61 -9.04 16.17
CA GLY A 217 -5.55 -9.96 15.76
C GLY A 217 -6.04 -11.37 15.43
N GLU A 218 -7.30 -11.69 15.67
CA GLU A 218 -7.91 -12.96 15.28
C GLU A 218 -8.30 -12.95 13.80
N ARG A 219 -8.26 -14.13 13.17
CA ARG A 219 -8.75 -14.26 11.80
C ARG A 219 -10.28 -14.09 11.77
N ASN A 220 -10.77 -13.05 11.13
CA ASN A 220 -12.17 -12.87 10.82
C ASN A 220 -12.34 -12.29 9.41
N PRO A 221 -12.68 -13.12 8.40
CA PRO A 221 -12.75 -12.67 7.01
C PRO A 221 -13.90 -11.71 6.71
N LEU A 222 -14.78 -11.44 7.70
CA LEU A 222 -15.87 -10.48 7.58
C LEU A 222 -15.44 -9.05 7.98
N PHE A 223 -14.26 -8.86 8.58
CA PHE A 223 -13.77 -7.57 9.08
C PHE A 223 -14.84 -6.79 9.86
N PRO A 224 -15.39 -7.36 10.95
CA PRO A 224 -16.60 -6.84 11.59
C PRO A 224 -16.43 -5.40 12.08
N GLY A 225 -17.32 -4.53 11.61
CA GLY A 225 -17.36 -3.12 12.02
C GLY A 225 -16.34 -2.20 11.37
N ILE A 226 -15.44 -2.72 10.52
CA ILE A 226 -14.41 -1.92 9.84
C ILE A 226 -14.21 -2.36 8.39
N GLN A 227 -13.72 -1.46 7.56
CA GLN A 227 -12.97 -1.79 6.36
C GLN A 227 -11.48 -1.90 6.77
N PRO A 228 -10.71 -2.92 6.33
CA PRO A 228 -9.33 -3.10 6.77
C PRO A 228 -8.37 -2.10 6.10
N GLU A 229 -8.68 -0.81 6.22
CA GLU A 229 -7.90 0.33 5.76
C GLU A 229 -7.53 1.20 6.96
N PRO A 230 -6.24 1.46 7.23
CA PRO A 230 -5.77 2.09 8.45
C PRO A 230 -5.93 3.63 8.40
N ILE A 231 -7.15 4.09 8.24
CA ILE A 231 -7.59 5.49 8.23
C ILE A 231 -8.86 5.65 9.06
N GLU A 232 -9.21 6.90 9.39
CA GLU A 232 -10.52 7.20 9.96
C GLU A 232 -11.64 6.94 8.93
N PRO A 233 -12.82 6.41 9.31
CA PRO A 233 -13.26 6.13 10.69
C PRO A 233 -12.87 4.71 11.22
N ASN A 234 -12.17 3.89 10.44
CA ASN A 234 -11.87 2.49 10.78
C ASN A 234 -11.03 2.34 12.05
N LEU A 235 -10.29 3.38 12.43
CA LEU A 235 -9.39 3.41 13.59
C LEU A 235 -10.04 3.85 14.91
N ALA A 236 -11.36 4.00 14.97
CA ALA A 236 -12.05 4.49 16.16
C ALA A 236 -11.78 3.62 17.41
N LYS A 237 -11.73 2.29 17.26
CA LYS A 237 -11.41 1.36 18.35
C LYS A 237 -9.95 1.55 18.83
N LEU A 238 -9.00 1.70 17.91
CA LEU A 238 -7.60 1.96 18.22
C LEU A 238 -7.44 3.28 18.97
N SER A 239 -8.05 4.37 18.49
CA SER A 239 -8.06 5.69 19.12
C SER A 239 -8.58 5.64 20.57
N ALA A 240 -9.73 4.98 20.78
CA ALA A 240 -10.31 4.81 22.12
C ALA A 240 -9.41 3.97 23.04
N MET A 241 -8.74 2.95 22.52
CA MET A 241 -7.84 2.10 23.28
C MET A 241 -6.57 2.84 23.69
N VAL A 242 -5.95 3.60 22.76
CA VAL A 242 -4.76 4.40 23.05
C VAL A 242 -5.02 5.36 24.23
N THR A 243 -6.11 6.10 24.19
CA THR A 243 -6.48 7.04 25.26
C THR A 243 -6.85 6.35 26.56
N ARG A 244 -7.63 5.28 26.51
CA ARG A 244 -8.07 4.55 27.70
C ARG A 244 -6.90 3.92 28.46
N GLU A 245 -5.98 3.32 27.72
CA GLU A 245 -4.85 2.58 28.29
C GLU A 245 -3.62 3.49 28.58
N GLY A 246 -3.68 4.76 28.17
CA GLY A 246 -2.53 5.67 28.26
C GLY A 246 -1.34 5.18 27.44
N ALA A 247 -1.60 4.65 26.23
CA ALA A 247 -0.54 4.15 25.39
C ALA A 247 0.25 5.29 24.75
N ASN A 248 1.54 5.04 24.48
CA ASN A 248 2.42 6.03 23.85
C ASN A 248 2.12 6.21 22.35
N VAL A 249 1.60 5.16 21.70
CA VAL A 249 1.31 5.15 20.25
C VAL A 249 0.36 4.01 19.91
N GLY A 250 -0.47 4.23 18.91
CA GLY A 250 -1.24 3.19 18.22
C GLY A 250 -0.69 2.97 16.81
N LEU A 251 -0.51 1.70 16.41
CA LEU A 251 -0.13 1.29 15.08
C LEU A 251 -1.26 0.48 14.47
N ALA A 252 -1.55 0.67 13.17
CA ALA A 252 -2.50 -0.16 12.45
C ALA A 252 -1.94 -0.59 11.11
N THR A 253 -2.18 -1.85 10.70
CA THR A 253 -1.86 -2.33 9.35
C THR A 253 -3.13 -2.72 8.60
N ASP A 254 -3.12 -2.57 7.27
CA ASP A 254 -4.25 -2.99 6.44
C ASP A 254 -4.35 -4.53 6.28
N GLY A 255 -5.31 -4.98 5.51
CA GLY A 255 -5.63 -6.42 5.38
C GLY A 255 -4.46 -7.31 4.94
N ASP A 256 -3.50 -6.81 4.18
CA ASP A 256 -2.29 -7.53 3.77
C ASP A 256 -0.99 -6.90 4.29
N ALA A 257 -1.10 -5.97 5.24
CA ALA A 257 -0.05 -5.34 6.03
C ALA A 257 1.03 -4.61 5.19
N ASP A 258 0.66 -4.09 4.02
CA ASP A 258 1.56 -3.28 3.20
C ASP A 258 1.44 -1.76 3.50
N ARG A 259 0.45 -1.36 4.35
CA ARG A 259 0.21 0.03 4.78
C ARG A 259 0.29 0.17 6.30
N LEU A 260 0.54 1.42 6.73
CA LEU A 260 0.61 1.80 8.14
C LEU A 260 -0.29 3.00 8.43
N GLY A 261 -1.07 2.92 9.51
CA GLY A 261 -1.76 4.02 10.18
C GLY A 261 -1.19 4.25 11.57
N ILE A 262 -1.10 5.49 12.01
CA ILE A 262 -0.57 5.88 13.32
C ILE A 262 -1.61 6.69 14.09
N MET A 263 -1.81 6.32 15.36
CA MET A 263 -2.50 7.14 16.36
C MET A 263 -1.49 7.72 17.35
N ASP A 264 -1.57 9.03 17.61
CA ASP A 264 -0.75 9.66 18.65
C ASP A 264 -1.20 9.26 20.07
N GLU A 265 -0.44 9.63 21.07
CA GLU A 265 -0.71 9.35 22.49
C GLU A 265 -2.01 10.00 23.01
N LYS A 266 -2.62 10.88 22.24
CA LYS A 266 -3.91 11.54 22.54
C LYS A 266 -5.08 10.89 21.77
N GLY A 267 -4.82 9.79 21.05
CA GLY A 267 -5.79 9.09 20.21
C GLY A 267 -6.17 9.84 18.93
N ARG A 268 -5.33 10.77 18.44
CA ARG A 268 -5.54 11.49 17.20
C ARG A 268 -4.80 10.81 16.07
N PHE A 269 -5.43 10.73 14.92
CA PHE A 269 -4.84 10.16 13.72
C PHE A 269 -3.73 11.07 13.17
N ILE A 270 -2.54 10.53 12.94
CA ILE A 270 -1.48 11.16 12.17
C ILE A 270 -1.65 10.71 10.72
N THR A 271 -1.89 11.65 9.82
CA THR A 271 -2.15 11.33 8.41
C THR A 271 -0.97 10.60 7.78
N GLN A 272 -1.25 9.74 6.81
CA GLN A 272 -0.20 8.99 6.10
C GLN A 272 0.85 9.91 5.46
N LEU A 273 0.46 11.12 5.08
CA LEU A 273 1.37 12.13 4.52
C LEU A 273 2.35 12.64 5.57
N GLN A 274 1.86 12.88 6.81
CA GLN A 274 2.68 13.25 7.95
C GLN A 274 3.62 12.11 8.36
N VAL A 275 3.11 10.88 8.39
CA VAL A 275 3.92 9.68 8.67
C VAL A 275 5.02 9.53 7.63
N PHE A 276 4.72 9.73 6.33
CA PHE A 276 5.74 9.67 5.28
C PHE A 276 6.86 10.70 5.50
N ALA A 277 6.49 11.95 5.81
CA ALA A 277 7.48 12.98 6.09
C ALA A 277 8.30 12.70 7.36
N LEU A 278 7.67 12.14 8.42
CA LEU A 278 8.36 11.73 9.65
C LEU A 278 9.34 10.56 9.40
N LEU A 279 8.95 9.57 8.59
CA LEU A 279 9.85 8.47 8.22
C LEU A 279 11.02 8.95 7.34
N ALA A 280 10.77 9.87 6.41
CA ALA A 280 11.84 10.50 5.64
C ALA A 280 12.79 11.30 6.53
N LEU A 281 12.25 12.11 7.47
CA LEU A 281 13.03 12.85 8.46
C LEU A 281 13.85 11.91 9.35
N TYR A 282 13.26 10.81 9.80
CA TYR A 282 13.96 9.79 10.59
C TYR A 282 15.19 9.25 9.86
N LEU A 283 15.05 8.86 8.60
CA LEU A 283 16.16 8.33 7.83
C LEU A 283 17.25 9.39 7.59
N LEU A 284 16.83 10.61 7.24
CA LEU A 284 17.75 11.70 6.89
C LEU A 284 18.48 12.30 8.09
N GLU A 285 17.76 12.54 9.18
CA GLU A 285 18.29 13.25 10.35
C GLU A 285 18.76 12.32 11.46
N VAL A 286 17.90 11.38 11.87
CA VAL A 286 18.16 10.53 13.04
C VAL A 286 19.13 9.41 12.68
N ARG A 287 18.97 8.80 11.50
CA ARG A 287 19.89 7.78 11.00
C ARG A 287 21.07 8.37 10.23
N GLY A 288 21.00 9.64 9.87
CA GLY A 288 22.07 10.32 9.14
C GLY A 288 22.29 9.81 7.70
N GLU A 289 21.31 9.07 7.16
CA GLU A 289 21.39 8.50 5.82
C GLU A 289 21.17 9.57 4.73
N ARG A 290 21.69 9.33 3.54
CA ARG A 290 21.50 10.19 2.36
C ARG A 290 21.05 9.35 1.17
N GLY A 291 20.09 9.89 0.39
CA GLY A 291 19.55 9.25 -0.80
C GLY A 291 18.27 9.92 -1.24
N ALA A 292 17.80 9.58 -2.43
CA ALA A 292 16.59 10.13 -3.00
C ALA A 292 15.33 9.77 -2.20
N ILE A 293 14.32 10.64 -2.26
CA ILE A 293 12.95 10.37 -1.81
C ILE A 293 12.09 10.21 -3.07
N VAL A 294 11.26 9.17 -3.13
CA VAL A 294 10.34 8.94 -4.25
C VAL A 294 8.90 9.02 -3.74
N LYS A 295 8.09 9.89 -4.32
CA LYS A 295 6.70 10.15 -3.90
C LYS A 295 5.73 10.08 -5.07
N THR A 296 4.48 9.75 -4.82
CA THR A 296 3.43 9.93 -5.83
C THR A 296 2.91 11.37 -5.84
N ILE A 297 2.28 11.76 -6.95
CA ILE A 297 1.72 13.10 -7.17
C ILE A 297 0.68 13.50 -6.10
N THR A 298 0.05 12.53 -5.43
CA THR A 298 -0.97 12.73 -4.39
C THR A 298 -0.40 12.92 -2.99
N THR A 299 0.91 12.78 -2.79
CA THR A 299 1.54 12.92 -1.47
C THR A 299 2.01 14.35 -1.18
N THR A 300 2.47 14.56 0.06
CA THR A 300 2.79 15.86 0.63
C THR A 300 3.95 16.60 -0.03
N SER A 301 3.87 17.92 -0.04
CA SER A 301 4.96 18.83 -0.39
C SER A 301 6.02 18.97 0.73
N MET A 302 5.76 18.51 1.95
CA MET A 302 6.77 18.45 3.04
C MET A 302 8.06 17.73 2.60
N LEU A 303 7.93 16.72 1.72
CA LEU A 303 9.08 15.95 1.22
C LEU A 303 10.02 16.79 0.36
N TYR A 304 9.51 17.75 -0.42
CA TYR A 304 10.36 18.68 -1.16
C TYR A 304 11.14 19.58 -0.21
N ARG A 305 10.49 20.04 0.87
CA ARG A 305 11.16 20.86 1.90
C ARG A 305 12.25 20.06 2.62
N LEU A 306 12.01 18.79 2.94
CA LEU A 306 13.03 17.91 3.48
C LEU A 306 14.17 17.68 2.47
N GLY A 307 13.86 17.50 1.19
CA GLY A 307 14.84 17.39 0.13
C GLY A 307 15.76 18.62 0.06
N GLU A 308 15.20 19.82 0.17
CA GLU A 308 15.97 21.08 0.23
C GLU A 308 16.85 21.17 1.49
N ILE A 309 16.29 20.90 2.67
CA ILE A 309 17.00 20.98 3.97
C ILE A 309 18.18 20.01 4.00
N PHE A 310 18.01 18.77 3.52
CA PHE A 310 19.03 17.72 3.59
C PHE A 310 19.84 17.58 2.30
N ASN A 311 19.59 18.42 1.29
CA ASN A 311 20.23 18.41 -0.01
C ASN A 311 20.19 17.02 -0.68
N VAL A 312 18.98 16.45 -0.76
CA VAL A 312 18.73 15.16 -1.42
C VAL A 312 17.64 15.32 -2.50
N PRO A 313 17.71 14.57 -3.61
CA PRO A 313 16.73 14.67 -4.67
C PRO A 313 15.37 14.08 -4.23
N VAL A 314 14.29 14.68 -4.74
CA VAL A 314 12.90 14.20 -4.58
C VAL A 314 12.31 13.96 -5.95
N TYR A 315 11.94 12.72 -6.23
CA TYR A 315 11.32 12.31 -7.49
C TYR A 315 9.82 12.12 -7.30
N GLU A 316 9.04 12.64 -8.24
CA GLU A 316 7.59 12.53 -8.24
C GLU A 316 7.11 11.62 -9.37
N THR A 317 6.30 10.60 -9.03
CA THR A 317 5.74 9.62 -9.96
C THR A 317 4.22 9.73 -10.06
N LEU A 318 3.64 8.99 -11.00
CA LEU A 318 2.21 8.73 -11.07
C LEU A 318 1.76 7.88 -9.86
N VAL A 319 0.43 7.77 -9.64
CA VAL A 319 -0.15 7.01 -8.55
C VAL A 319 -0.01 5.51 -8.81
N GLY A 320 0.53 4.80 -7.85
CA GLY A 320 0.75 3.35 -7.85
C GLY A 320 2.21 2.98 -7.61
N PHE A 321 2.43 2.03 -6.71
CA PHE A 321 3.80 1.62 -6.33
C PHE A 321 4.57 1.02 -7.53
N LYS A 322 3.88 0.53 -8.55
CA LYS A 322 4.46 0.12 -9.84
C LYS A 322 5.25 1.22 -10.57
N TYR A 323 5.00 2.49 -10.23
CA TYR A 323 5.77 3.64 -10.74
C TYR A 323 6.82 4.11 -9.73
N VAL A 324 6.59 3.90 -8.45
CA VAL A 324 7.53 4.26 -7.36
C VAL A 324 8.72 3.29 -7.34
N ALA A 325 8.48 1.99 -7.35
CA ALA A 325 9.50 0.97 -7.21
C ALA A 325 10.62 1.03 -8.28
N PRO A 326 10.33 1.21 -9.59
CA PRO A 326 11.39 1.37 -10.60
C PRO A 326 12.30 2.58 -10.34
N VAL A 327 11.74 3.71 -9.91
CA VAL A 327 12.52 4.90 -9.57
C VAL A 327 13.34 4.68 -8.30
N MET A 328 12.76 4.01 -7.29
CA MET A 328 13.51 3.64 -6.09
C MET A 328 14.73 2.79 -6.40
N LEU A 329 14.60 1.81 -7.30
CA LEU A 329 15.70 0.94 -7.72
C LEU A 329 16.74 1.71 -8.54
N ALA A 330 16.32 2.52 -9.52
CA ALA A 330 17.23 3.26 -10.40
C ALA A 330 18.05 4.30 -9.64
N GLU A 331 17.44 5.00 -8.67
CA GLU A 331 18.06 6.08 -7.91
C GLU A 331 18.64 5.59 -6.55
N ASN A 332 18.58 4.30 -6.26
CA ASN A 332 18.92 3.73 -4.95
C ASN A 332 18.28 4.57 -3.82
N ALA A 333 16.98 4.84 -3.96
CA ALA A 333 16.26 5.79 -3.12
C ALA A 333 16.17 5.30 -1.67
N LEU A 334 16.23 6.25 -0.75
CA LEU A 334 16.18 6.02 0.68
C LEU A 334 14.81 5.51 1.12
N ILE A 335 13.76 6.15 0.58
CA ILE A 335 12.37 5.84 0.86
C ILE A 335 11.51 6.16 -0.36
N GLY A 336 10.50 5.35 -0.60
CA GLY A 336 9.44 5.62 -1.55
C GLY A 336 8.07 5.43 -0.90
N GLY A 337 7.06 6.23 -1.30
CA GLY A 337 5.76 6.10 -0.65
C GLY A 337 4.59 6.71 -1.40
N GLU A 338 3.41 6.31 -0.94
CA GLU A 338 2.12 6.72 -1.49
C GLU A 338 1.23 7.40 -0.42
N GLU A 339 0.25 8.16 -0.88
CA GLU A 339 -0.77 8.80 -0.05
C GLU A 339 -1.56 7.77 0.79
N SER A 340 -1.63 6.53 0.31
CA SER A 340 -2.34 5.45 0.97
C SER A 340 -1.68 4.90 2.25
N GLY A 341 -0.48 5.38 2.62
CA GLY A 341 0.26 4.92 3.81
C GLY A 341 1.16 3.70 3.56
N GLY A 342 1.42 3.38 2.31
CA GLY A 342 2.39 2.35 1.94
C GLY A 342 3.75 2.97 1.66
N TYR A 343 4.80 2.47 2.33
CA TYR A 343 6.17 2.97 2.23
C TYR A 343 7.14 1.83 2.00
N GLY A 344 8.07 2.01 1.05
CA GLY A 344 9.19 1.10 0.79
C GLY A 344 10.52 1.75 1.16
N PHE A 345 11.51 0.94 1.51
CA PHE A 345 12.77 1.41 2.08
C PHE A 345 13.98 0.78 1.39
N ARG A 346 15.07 1.56 1.27
CA ARG A 346 16.35 1.08 0.76
C ARG A 346 16.87 -0.10 1.58
N GLY A 347 17.47 -1.07 0.90
CA GLY A 347 18.02 -2.26 1.55
C GLY A 347 16.98 -3.33 1.89
N HIS A 348 15.71 -3.08 1.57
CA HIS A 348 14.60 -4.02 1.68
C HIS A 348 14.02 -4.34 0.30
N VAL A 349 12.79 -4.86 0.25
CA VAL A 349 12.07 -5.06 -1.01
C VAL A 349 11.66 -3.72 -1.63
N PRO A 350 11.62 -3.59 -2.97
CA PRO A 350 11.06 -2.41 -3.63
C PRO A 350 9.53 -2.50 -3.65
N GLU A 351 8.94 -2.64 -2.47
CA GLU A 351 7.52 -2.78 -2.20
C GLU A 351 7.19 -2.14 -0.85
N ARG A 352 5.92 -1.84 -0.62
CA ARG A 352 5.40 -1.27 0.63
C ARG A 352 5.49 -2.30 1.75
N ASP A 353 5.86 -1.81 2.93
CA ASP A 353 5.96 -2.64 4.14
C ASP A 353 5.46 -1.85 5.36
N GLY A 354 4.23 -2.13 5.79
CA GLY A 354 3.61 -1.50 6.96
C GLY A 354 4.26 -1.93 8.28
N ILE A 355 4.81 -3.14 8.33
CA ILE A 355 5.46 -3.67 9.55
C ILE A 355 6.80 -2.97 9.76
N LEU A 356 7.66 -2.91 8.74
CA LEU A 356 8.95 -2.20 8.83
C LEU A 356 8.73 -0.70 9.07
N ALA A 357 7.74 -0.09 8.42
CA ALA A 357 7.39 1.31 8.65
C ALA A 357 6.99 1.58 10.12
N GLY A 358 6.21 0.69 10.72
CA GLY A 358 5.85 0.75 12.14
C GLY A 358 7.06 0.63 13.06
N LEU A 359 7.98 -0.30 12.79
CA LEU A 359 9.23 -0.45 13.54
C LEU A 359 10.11 0.81 13.43
N TYR A 360 10.23 1.39 12.23
CA TYR A 360 10.98 2.64 12.04
C TYR A 360 10.34 3.82 12.77
N PHE A 361 9.02 3.87 12.86
CA PHE A 361 8.32 4.89 13.64
C PHE A 361 8.58 4.73 15.14
N LEU A 362 8.57 3.50 15.66
CA LEU A 362 8.93 3.24 17.06
C LEU A 362 10.39 3.62 17.36
N ASP A 363 11.32 3.29 16.47
CA ASP A 363 12.74 3.66 16.65
C ASP A 363 12.95 5.18 16.59
N LEU A 364 12.21 5.89 15.72
CA LEU A 364 12.17 7.35 15.70
C LEU A 364 11.75 7.92 17.05
N MET A 365 10.66 7.41 17.64
CA MET A 365 10.21 7.83 18.99
C MET A 365 11.28 7.59 20.04
N ILE A 366 11.89 6.41 20.06
CA ILE A 366 12.91 6.01 21.03
C ILE A 366 14.15 6.89 20.92
N LYS A 367 14.69 7.07 19.73
CA LYS A 367 15.92 7.84 19.49
C LYS A 367 15.77 9.32 19.75
N THR A 368 14.57 9.86 19.56
CA THR A 368 14.30 11.29 19.81
C THR A 368 13.76 11.57 21.21
N GLY A 369 13.25 10.55 21.90
CA GLY A 369 12.56 10.69 23.18
C GLY A 369 11.23 11.44 23.08
N LYS A 370 10.63 11.52 21.85
CA LYS A 370 9.42 12.31 21.57
C LYS A 370 8.20 11.42 21.41
N THR A 371 7.06 11.91 21.86
CA THR A 371 5.77 11.34 21.54
C THR A 371 5.40 11.61 20.06
N PRO A 372 4.44 10.88 19.47
CA PRO A 372 4.00 11.13 18.09
C PRO A 372 3.54 12.56 17.85
N SER A 373 2.80 13.19 18.78
CA SER A 373 2.37 14.57 18.62
C SER A 373 3.55 15.55 18.67
N GLU A 374 4.55 15.33 19.55
CA GLU A 374 5.77 16.14 19.60
C GLU A 374 6.66 15.96 18.36
N LEU A 375 6.65 14.76 17.75
CA LEU A 375 7.32 14.52 16.47
C LEU A 375 6.68 15.32 15.34
N LEU A 376 5.35 15.43 15.33
CA LEU A 376 4.64 16.23 14.35
C LEU A 376 4.94 17.73 14.51
N ASP A 377 4.94 18.23 15.76
CA ASP A 377 5.33 19.61 16.07
C ASP A 377 6.78 19.89 15.62
N TYR A 378 7.68 18.92 15.88
CA TYR A 378 9.08 19.00 15.45
C TYR A 378 9.23 19.04 13.92
N LEU A 379 8.47 18.20 13.19
CA LEU A 379 8.43 18.23 11.73
C LEU A 379 7.95 19.59 11.22
N TYR A 380 6.83 20.10 11.76
CA TYR A 380 6.25 21.36 11.33
C TYR A 380 7.14 22.58 11.65
N HIS A 381 7.93 22.49 12.72
CA HIS A 381 8.94 23.54 12.99
C HIS A 381 10.02 23.60 11.89
N LYS A 382 10.33 22.48 11.24
CA LYS A 382 11.33 22.42 10.16
C LYS A 382 10.77 22.79 8.78
N VAL A 383 9.60 22.27 8.44
CA VAL A 383 9.05 22.36 7.07
C VAL A 383 7.86 23.31 6.93
N GLY A 384 7.36 23.84 8.06
CA GLY A 384 6.11 24.58 8.14
C GLY A 384 4.89 23.67 8.30
N PRO A 385 3.74 24.21 8.69
CA PRO A 385 2.49 23.45 8.81
C PRO A 385 1.97 23.03 7.44
N HIS A 386 1.53 21.77 7.34
CA HIS A 386 0.91 21.20 6.15
C HIS A 386 -0.34 20.44 6.55
N TYR A 387 -1.48 20.92 6.09
CA TYR A 387 -2.78 20.30 6.31
C TYR A 387 -3.29 19.76 4.99
N TYR A 388 -3.81 18.56 5.03
CA TYR A 388 -4.26 17.81 3.87
C TYR A 388 -5.63 17.21 4.12
N HIS A 389 -6.47 17.21 3.10
CA HIS A 389 -7.69 16.42 3.11
C HIS A 389 -8.06 15.99 1.69
N ARG A 390 -8.84 14.90 1.61
CA ARG A 390 -9.39 14.31 0.38
C ARG A 390 -10.89 14.18 0.50
N VAL A 391 -11.60 14.47 -0.56
CA VAL A 391 -13.04 14.21 -0.70
C VAL A 391 -13.24 13.28 -1.89
N ASP A 392 -13.98 12.20 -1.68
CA ASP A 392 -14.38 11.25 -2.70
C ASP A 392 -15.86 11.52 -3.06
N VAL A 393 -16.13 11.75 -4.36
CA VAL A 393 -17.46 12.06 -4.88
C VAL A 393 -17.84 11.05 -5.93
N GLU A 394 -18.92 10.31 -5.69
CA GLU A 394 -19.49 9.43 -6.70
C GLU A 394 -20.12 10.24 -7.82
N PHE A 395 -19.95 9.82 -9.06
CA PHE A 395 -20.55 10.45 -10.23
C PHE A 395 -20.93 9.39 -11.28
N PRO A 396 -21.93 9.63 -12.13
CA PRO A 396 -22.25 8.72 -13.24
C PRO A 396 -21.09 8.68 -14.25
N GLU A 397 -20.62 7.50 -14.60
CA GLU A 397 -19.47 7.34 -15.55
C GLU A 397 -19.71 8.04 -16.90
N SER A 398 -20.97 8.14 -17.33
CA SER A 398 -21.37 8.90 -18.53
C SER A 398 -21.04 10.41 -18.46
N GLU A 399 -20.84 10.96 -17.27
CA GLU A 399 -20.50 12.38 -17.06
C GLU A 399 -18.99 12.66 -17.05
N ARG A 400 -18.15 11.64 -17.02
CA ARG A 400 -16.68 11.76 -16.94
C ARG A 400 -16.12 12.76 -17.95
N GLN A 401 -16.50 12.64 -19.22
CA GLN A 401 -15.99 13.52 -20.27
C GLN A 401 -16.48 14.96 -20.12
N VAL A 402 -17.72 15.15 -19.67
CA VAL A 402 -18.31 16.48 -19.42
C VAL A 402 -17.58 17.18 -18.28
N ILE A 403 -17.30 16.45 -17.19
CA ILE A 403 -16.55 16.97 -16.04
C ILE A 403 -15.11 17.34 -16.46
N MET A 404 -14.44 16.45 -17.20
CA MET A 404 -13.07 16.70 -17.70
C MET A 404 -13.02 17.96 -18.56
N GLU A 405 -13.95 18.13 -19.49
CA GLU A 405 -13.98 19.29 -20.38
C GLU A 405 -14.31 20.59 -19.60
N ARG A 406 -15.21 20.52 -18.64
CA ARG A 406 -15.52 21.63 -17.74
C ARG A 406 -14.28 22.13 -17.00
N ILE A 407 -13.52 21.23 -16.37
CA ILE A 407 -12.30 21.61 -15.63
C ILE A 407 -11.26 22.19 -16.59
N ARG A 408 -11.10 21.61 -17.79
CA ARG A 408 -10.13 22.06 -18.79
C ARG A 408 -10.48 23.46 -19.30
N SER A 409 -11.74 23.71 -19.62
CA SER A 409 -12.20 24.99 -20.17
C SER A 409 -12.23 26.12 -19.14
N ASN A 410 -12.34 25.77 -17.84
CA ASN A 410 -12.38 26.73 -16.73
C ASN A 410 -11.13 26.68 -15.86
N ALA A 411 -9.99 26.19 -16.39
CA ALA A 411 -8.75 26.12 -15.62
C ALA A 411 -8.37 27.51 -15.04
N PRO A 412 -8.27 27.63 -13.70
CA PRO A 412 -8.12 28.92 -13.05
C PRO A 412 -6.68 29.43 -13.10
N GLY A 413 -6.50 30.74 -13.29
CA GLY A 413 -5.20 31.40 -13.12
C GLY A 413 -4.86 31.69 -11.65
N HIS A 414 -5.88 31.73 -10.78
CA HIS A 414 -5.77 31.94 -9.33
C HIS A 414 -6.74 31.00 -8.61
N ILE A 415 -6.34 30.47 -7.47
CA ILE A 415 -7.18 29.68 -6.56
C ILE A 415 -7.06 30.28 -5.16
N ASP A 416 -8.18 30.55 -4.49
CA ASP A 416 -8.24 31.22 -3.16
C ASP A 416 -7.34 32.48 -3.10
N GLY A 417 -7.37 33.30 -4.16
CA GLY A 417 -6.56 34.50 -4.29
C GLY A 417 -5.08 34.32 -4.61
N VAL A 418 -4.57 33.11 -4.64
CA VAL A 418 -3.17 32.78 -4.92
C VAL A 418 -2.98 32.34 -6.37
N LYS A 419 -1.92 32.84 -7.01
CA LYS A 419 -1.61 32.54 -8.41
C LYS A 419 -1.28 31.06 -8.61
N VAL A 420 -1.87 30.44 -9.64
CA VAL A 420 -1.47 29.11 -10.12
C VAL A 420 -0.14 29.26 -10.89
N VAL A 421 0.90 28.62 -10.40
CA VAL A 421 2.24 28.66 -11.03
C VAL A 421 2.50 27.46 -11.95
N LYS A 422 1.76 26.38 -11.76
CA LYS A 422 1.87 25.18 -12.60
C LYS A 422 0.55 24.42 -12.62
N ALA A 423 0.11 24.01 -13.81
CA ALA A 423 -0.94 23.04 -14.02
C ALA A 423 -0.32 21.73 -14.53
N ASP A 424 -0.65 20.58 -13.89
CA ASP A 424 -0.16 19.26 -14.24
C ASP A 424 -1.35 18.36 -14.53
N THR A 425 -1.37 17.74 -15.72
CA THR A 425 -2.50 16.93 -16.19
C THR A 425 -2.17 15.45 -16.36
N ARG A 426 -1.04 14.98 -15.82
CA ARG A 426 -0.60 13.56 -15.94
C ARG A 426 -1.54 12.57 -15.26
N GLU A 427 -2.18 12.97 -14.13
CA GLU A 427 -3.07 12.13 -13.31
C GLU A 427 -4.39 12.84 -12.98
N GLY A 428 -4.91 13.64 -13.89
CA GLY A 428 -6.08 14.50 -13.67
C GLY A 428 -5.71 15.98 -13.81
N PHE A 429 -6.21 16.83 -12.93
CA PHE A 429 -5.97 18.28 -12.98
C PHE A 429 -5.38 18.75 -11.65
N ARG A 430 -4.06 18.91 -11.61
CA ARG A 430 -3.34 19.41 -10.43
C ARG A 430 -2.90 20.84 -10.66
N PHE A 431 -3.33 21.73 -9.77
CA PHE A 431 -2.96 23.14 -9.74
C PHE A 431 -2.01 23.37 -8.56
N ILE A 432 -0.78 23.80 -8.86
CA ILE A 432 0.23 24.16 -7.86
C ILE A 432 0.23 25.67 -7.75
N LEU A 433 0.13 26.17 -6.52
CA LEU A 433 0.02 27.59 -6.21
C LEU A 433 1.39 28.20 -5.86
N ALA A 434 1.49 29.53 -5.92
CA ALA A 434 2.73 30.25 -5.68
C ALA A 434 3.28 30.10 -4.25
N ASP A 435 2.46 29.70 -3.30
CA ASP A 435 2.82 29.39 -1.92
C ASP A 435 3.08 27.90 -1.64
N ASN A 436 3.21 27.09 -2.69
CA ASN A 436 3.38 25.63 -2.67
C ASN A 436 2.13 24.83 -2.22
N SER A 437 1.01 25.49 -1.92
CA SER A 437 -0.29 24.78 -1.78
C SER A 437 -0.68 24.17 -3.10
N TRP A 438 -1.50 23.12 -3.06
CA TRP A 438 -1.97 22.48 -4.29
C TRP A 438 -3.39 21.93 -4.17
N LEU A 439 -4.08 21.90 -5.30
CA LEU A 439 -5.38 21.28 -5.51
C LEU A 439 -5.28 20.27 -6.64
N LEU A 440 -5.74 19.03 -6.42
CA LEU A 440 -5.79 17.99 -7.45
C LEU A 440 -7.20 17.44 -7.59
N ILE A 441 -7.70 17.39 -8.81
CA ILE A 441 -8.97 16.74 -9.18
C ILE A 441 -8.62 15.54 -10.05
N ARG A 442 -8.89 14.32 -9.55
CA ARG A 442 -8.48 13.08 -10.18
C ARG A 442 -9.63 12.08 -10.26
N PHE A 443 -9.78 11.44 -11.40
CA PHE A 443 -10.73 10.33 -11.56
C PHE A 443 -10.10 9.03 -11.08
N SER A 444 -10.87 8.22 -10.32
CA SER A 444 -10.46 6.86 -10.03
C SER A 444 -10.36 6.05 -11.33
N GLY A 445 -9.34 5.20 -11.42
CA GLY A 445 -9.15 4.31 -12.58
C GLY A 445 -10.01 3.04 -12.53
N THR A 446 -10.61 2.73 -11.36
CA THR A 446 -11.30 1.47 -11.09
C THR A 446 -12.76 1.63 -10.70
N GLU A 447 -13.16 2.83 -10.28
CA GLU A 447 -14.48 3.14 -9.74
C GLU A 447 -14.99 4.45 -10.31
N PRO A 448 -16.32 4.68 -10.43
CA PRO A 448 -16.89 5.95 -10.86
C PRO A 448 -16.83 7.00 -9.72
N VAL A 449 -15.62 7.28 -9.24
CA VAL A 449 -15.34 8.20 -8.14
C VAL A 449 -14.36 9.28 -8.61
N LEU A 450 -14.74 10.53 -8.35
CA LEU A 450 -13.90 11.71 -8.47
C LEU A 450 -13.27 12.00 -7.11
N ARG A 451 -11.96 12.04 -7.06
CA ARG A 451 -11.20 12.37 -5.85
C ARG A 451 -10.63 13.77 -5.95
N ILE A 452 -10.95 14.57 -4.96
CA ILE A 452 -10.46 15.94 -4.87
C ILE A 452 -9.57 16.03 -3.65
N TYR A 453 -8.35 16.50 -3.86
CA TYR A 453 -7.29 16.55 -2.85
C TYR A 453 -6.82 17.99 -2.71
N ALA A 454 -6.54 18.42 -1.50
CA ALA A 454 -5.88 19.69 -1.24
C ALA A 454 -4.87 19.60 -0.12
N GLU A 455 -3.74 20.30 -0.27
CA GLU A 455 -2.77 20.52 0.80
C GLU A 455 -2.40 22.02 0.86
N THR A 456 -2.42 22.57 2.07
CA THR A 456 -2.07 23.98 2.35
C THR A 456 -1.65 24.16 3.81
N ASP A 457 -1.46 25.39 4.24
CA ASP A 457 -0.93 25.84 5.54
C ASP A 457 -1.95 25.90 6.68
N SER A 458 -3.26 25.76 6.39
CA SER A 458 -4.30 25.77 7.43
C SER A 458 -5.50 24.88 7.10
N PRO A 459 -6.17 24.31 8.12
CA PRO A 459 -7.34 23.44 7.91
C PRO A 459 -8.50 24.14 7.20
N GLU A 460 -8.75 25.43 7.54
CA GLU A 460 -9.82 26.23 6.96
C GLU A 460 -9.58 26.46 5.48
N ARG A 461 -8.33 26.63 5.08
CA ARG A 461 -7.94 26.82 3.69
C ARG A 461 -8.02 25.54 2.89
N VAL A 462 -7.69 24.38 3.49
CA VAL A 462 -7.91 23.07 2.86
C VAL A 462 -9.38 22.95 2.44
N LYS A 463 -10.31 23.26 3.35
CA LYS A 463 -11.74 23.21 3.06
C LYS A 463 -12.13 24.10 1.87
N ARG A 464 -11.65 25.36 1.84
CA ARG A 464 -11.93 26.25 0.72
C ARG A 464 -11.38 25.73 -0.61
N LEU A 465 -10.16 25.17 -0.62
CA LEU A 465 -9.59 24.59 -1.83
C LEU A 465 -10.40 23.39 -2.33
N LEU A 466 -10.88 22.53 -1.42
CA LEU A 466 -11.75 21.41 -1.78
C LEU A 466 -13.08 21.89 -2.35
N ASP A 467 -13.72 22.91 -1.75
CA ASP A 467 -14.96 23.49 -2.26
C ASP A 467 -14.76 24.06 -3.68
N ILE A 468 -13.66 24.77 -3.93
CA ILE A 468 -13.28 25.26 -5.27
C ILE A 468 -13.07 24.10 -6.25
N GLY A 469 -12.43 23.01 -5.81
CA GLY A 469 -12.25 21.82 -6.63
C GLY A 469 -13.56 21.16 -7.05
N MET A 470 -14.53 21.10 -6.14
CA MET A 470 -15.87 20.59 -6.43
C MET A 470 -16.64 21.51 -7.38
N GLU A 471 -16.54 22.84 -7.20
CA GLU A 471 -17.14 23.81 -8.10
C GLU A 471 -16.55 23.70 -9.52
N LEU A 472 -15.23 23.60 -9.67
CA LEU A 472 -14.57 23.40 -10.96
C LEU A 472 -15.04 22.11 -11.65
N ALA A 473 -15.25 21.06 -10.89
CA ALA A 473 -15.78 19.79 -11.40
C ALA A 473 -17.30 19.86 -11.68
N GLY A 474 -18.01 20.83 -11.11
CA GLY A 474 -19.46 20.94 -11.20
C GLY A 474 -20.22 19.88 -10.41
N VAL A 475 -19.59 19.34 -9.37
CA VAL A 475 -20.22 18.46 -8.38
C VAL A 475 -20.65 19.28 -7.18
N GLY A 476 -21.69 18.86 -6.45
CA GLY A 476 -22.26 19.66 -5.36
C GLY A 476 -21.28 19.90 -4.20
N PRO A 477 -21.53 20.90 -3.33
CA PRO A 477 -20.61 21.27 -2.25
C PRO A 477 -20.43 20.15 -1.23
N TRP A 478 -19.21 20.08 -0.67
CA TRP A 478 -18.89 19.12 0.39
C TRP A 478 -19.75 19.33 1.62
N ARG A 479 -20.61 18.38 1.89
CA ARG A 479 -21.40 18.35 3.13
C ARG A 479 -20.64 17.46 4.13
N GLY A 480 -19.62 18.02 4.79
CA GLY A 480 -18.75 17.29 5.70
C GLY A 480 -19.47 16.17 6.48
N ARG A 481 -18.92 14.96 6.44
CA ARG A 481 -19.34 13.84 7.30
C ARG A 481 -18.49 13.85 8.55
#